data_674f1ba47532130aabccf780888db9a8
#
_entry.id   674f1ba47532130aabccf780888db9a8
#
_cell.length_a   1.000
_cell.length_b   1.000
_cell.length_c   1.000
_cell.angle_alpha   90.00
_cell.angle_beta   90.00
_cell.angle_gamma   90.00
#
_symmetry.space_group_name_H-M   'P 1'
#
loop_
_entity.id
_entity.type
_entity.pdbx_description
1 polymer ?
#
loop_
_entity_poly.entity_id
_entity_poly.type
_entity_poly.pdbx_seq_one_letter_code
_entity_poly.pdbx_strand_id
1 'polypeptide(L)'
;MNNFDIEKTLSTMVCLIDTRERDTKEAEKRYQALGIPYRRQKLFAGDYSAVFTLPTGEEFSMEYLCCIERRYDLTEACMCCTSERNRFIREFERAKEKGIKMYLLIENGSFEKAYNGQYRSKMHPNALIANLTAWMARYNAHIIFCKADTFPKLCREILYREAKEILTNMEVDT
;
A
#
# COMPACT_ATOMS: atom_id res chain seq x y z
N MET A 1 3.52 -20.55 15.39
CA MET A 1 4.96 -20.43 15.02
C MET A 1 5.70 -19.83 16.21
N ASN A 2 6.88 -20.29 16.62
CA ASN A 2 7.57 -19.68 17.75
C ASN A 2 8.23 -18.33 17.34
N ASN A 3 8.57 -17.48 18.33
CA ASN A 3 9.13 -16.15 18.06
C ASN A 3 10.40 -16.17 17.20
N PHE A 4 11.24 -17.20 17.34
CA PHE A 4 12.46 -17.35 16.53
C PHE A 4 12.12 -17.60 15.05
N ASP A 5 11.15 -18.44 14.78
CA ASP A 5 10.69 -18.75 13.42
C ASP A 5 10.02 -17.53 12.77
N ILE A 6 9.26 -16.73 13.56
CA ILE A 6 8.66 -15.48 13.08
C ILE A 6 9.76 -14.50 12.65
N GLU A 7 10.75 -14.23 13.51
CA GLU A 7 11.84 -13.29 13.18
C GLU A 7 12.66 -13.79 11.97
N LYS A 8 12.91 -15.11 11.89
CA LYS A 8 13.59 -15.72 10.74
C LYS A 8 12.77 -15.53 9.45
N THR A 9 11.47 -15.79 9.49
CA THR A 9 10.55 -15.56 8.36
C THR A 9 10.58 -14.10 7.94
N LEU A 10 10.42 -13.17 8.88
CA LEU A 10 10.40 -11.73 8.60
C LEU A 10 11.71 -11.22 7.97
N SER A 11 12.84 -11.84 8.31
CA SER A 11 14.14 -11.47 7.72
C SER A 11 14.27 -11.82 6.23
N THR A 12 13.39 -12.66 5.69
CA THR A 12 13.36 -13.07 4.27
C THR A 12 12.51 -12.17 3.38
N MET A 13 12.02 -11.04 3.90
CA MET A 13 11.11 -10.15 3.21
C MET A 13 11.57 -9.78 1.80
N VAL A 14 10.70 -10.00 0.82
CA VAL A 14 10.83 -9.50 -0.56
C VAL A 14 9.63 -8.62 -0.87
N CYS A 15 9.84 -7.39 -1.33
CA CYS A 15 8.77 -6.51 -1.75
C CYS A 15 8.20 -6.96 -3.09
N LEU A 16 6.89 -7.10 -3.19
CA LEU A 16 6.18 -7.34 -4.44
C LEU A 16 5.72 -6.00 -5.03
N ILE A 17 6.04 -5.77 -6.30
CA ILE A 17 5.72 -4.52 -7.01
C ILE A 17 4.88 -4.86 -8.24
N ASP A 18 3.72 -4.23 -8.37
CA ASP A 18 2.82 -4.48 -9.49
C ASP A 18 3.48 -4.13 -10.83
N THR A 19 3.29 -4.99 -11.83
CA THR A 19 3.84 -4.78 -13.18
C THR A 19 3.19 -3.61 -13.92
N ARG A 20 2.05 -3.11 -13.45
CA ARG A 20 1.38 -1.90 -13.99
C ARG A 20 2.07 -0.60 -13.54
N GLU A 21 2.90 -0.64 -12.47
CA GLU A 21 3.78 0.49 -12.13
C GLU A 21 4.74 0.77 -13.30
N ARG A 22 4.84 2.05 -13.69
CA ARG A 22 5.69 2.45 -14.80
C ARG A 22 7.16 2.22 -14.48
N ASP A 23 7.88 1.66 -15.45
CA ASP A 23 9.31 1.43 -15.36
C ASP A 23 10.05 2.71 -15.75
N THR A 24 10.37 3.54 -14.75
CA THR A 24 11.10 4.79 -14.89
C THR A 24 12.34 4.80 -14.00
N LYS A 25 13.29 5.69 -14.29
CA LYS A 25 14.47 5.87 -13.43
C LYS A 25 14.11 6.26 -12.00
N GLU A 26 13.05 7.03 -11.84
CA GLU A 26 12.53 7.43 -10.53
C GLU A 26 11.89 6.25 -9.80
N ALA A 27 11.18 5.38 -10.53
CA ALA A 27 10.64 4.15 -9.98
C ALA A 27 11.75 3.21 -9.52
N GLU A 28 12.78 3.02 -10.33
CA GLU A 28 13.95 2.19 -9.98
C GLU A 28 14.65 2.71 -8.71
N LYS A 29 14.90 4.03 -8.62
CA LYS A 29 15.46 4.64 -7.40
C LYS A 29 14.59 4.37 -6.17
N ARG A 30 13.26 4.45 -6.33
CA ARG A 30 12.30 4.17 -5.26
C ARG A 30 12.36 2.70 -4.84
N TYR A 31 12.47 1.75 -5.78
CA TYR A 31 12.61 0.33 -5.48
C TYR A 31 13.90 0.02 -4.73
N GLN A 32 15.01 0.59 -5.15
CA GLN A 32 16.31 0.46 -4.45
C GLN A 32 16.26 1.06 -3.04
N ALA A 33 15.53 2.17 -2.86
CA ALA A 33 15.37 2.82 -1.56
C ALA A 33 14.53 2.01 -0.55
N LEU A 34 13.84 0.93 -0.98
CA LEU A 34 13.20 -0.03 -0.06
C LEU A 34 14.23 -0.68 0.86
N GLY A 35 15.48 -0.83 0.41
CA GLY A 35 16.57 -1.44 1.19
C GLY A 35 16.38 -2.94 1.45
N ILE A 36 15.53 -3.60 0.68
CA ILE A 36 15.27 -5.04 0.65
C ILE A 36 15.14 -5.52 -0.79
N PRO A 37 15.28 -6.83 -1.08
CA PRO A 37 14.99 -7.38 -2.39
C PRO A 37 13.55 -7.06 -2.84
N TYR A 38 13.35 -6.93 -4.14
CA TYR A 38 12.02 -6.77 -4.71
C TYR A 38 11.82 -7.68 -5.92
N ARG A 39 10.56 -8.01 -6.20
CA ARG A 39 10.11 -8.80 -7.35
C ARG A 39 8.94 -8.11 -8.01
N ARG A 40 9.00 -7.92 -9.33
CA ARG A 40 7.86 -7.40 -10.09
C ARG A 40 6.96 -8.54 -10.52
N GLN A 41 5.69 -8.43 -10.13
CA GLN A 41 4.64 -9.37 -10.54
C GLN A 41 3.30 -8.65 -10.58
N LYS A 42 2.35 -9.19 -11.34
CA LYS A 42 0.98 -8.66 -11.34
C LYS A 42 0.34 -8.93 -9.98
N LEU A 43 -0.12 -7.90 -9.30
CA LEU A 43 -0.85 -8.01 -8.03
C LEU A 43 -2.36 -8.00 -8.26
N PHE A 44 -3.08 -8.64 -7.36
CA PHE A 44 -4.55 -8.63 -7.35
C PHE A 44 -5.11 -7.23 -7.10
N ALA A 45 -4.53 -6.50 -6.15
CA ALA A 45 -4.86 -5.11 -5.80
C ALA A 45 -3.61 -4.36 -5.33
N GLY A 46 -3.63 -3.02 -5.47
CA GLY A 46 -2.55 -2.13 -5.06
C GLY A 46 -1.31 -2.19 -5.95
N ASP A 47 -0.34 -1.38 -5.59
CA ASP A 47 0.94 -1.23 -6.30
C ASP A 47 2.07 -2.02 -5.62
N TYR A 48 1.97 -2.23 -4.28
CA TYR A 48 2.99 -2.90 -3.46
C TYR A 48 2.35 -3.91 -2.50
N SER A 49 3.03 -5.02 -2.29
CA SER A 49 2.79 -6.02 -1.25
C SER A 49 4.11 -6.67 -0.83
N ALA A 50 4.07 -7.81 -0.14
CA ALA A 50 5.28 -8.51 0.28
C ALA A 50 5.11 -10.02 0.23
N VAL A 51 6.23 -10.73 0.16
CA VAL A 51 6.31 -12.18 0.32
C VAL A 51 7.47 -12.52 1.23
N PHE A 52 7.32 -13.58 1.99
CA PHE A 52 8.28 -14.09 2.95
C PHE A 52 8.48 -15.58 2.72
N THR A 53 9.59 -16.15 3.21
CA THR A 53 9.84 -17.58 3.19
C THR A 53 9.66 -18.16 4.59
N LEU A 54 8.72 -19.08 4.74
CA LEU A 54 8.50 -19.80 6.00
C LEU A 54 9.66 -20.75 6.33
N PRO A 55 9.80 -21.20 7.58
CA PRO A 55 10.81 -22.20 7.95
C PRO A 55 10.68 -23.53 7.17
N THR A 56 9.49 -23.82 6.65
CA THR A 56 9.22 -24.97 5.75
C THR A 56 9.81 -24.82 4.34
N GLY A 57 10.23 -23.59 3.97
CA GLY A 57 10.66 -23.25 2.62
C GLY A 57 9.54 -22.76 1.71
N GLU A 58 8.29 -22.75 2.18
CA GLU A 58 7.13 -22.26 1.42
C GLU A 58 7.05 -20.72 1.44
N GLU A 59 6.48 -20.14 0.38
CA GLU A 59 6.21 -18.70 0.33
C GLU A 59 4.94 -18.35 1.14
N PHE A 60 5.07 -17.35 2.01
CA PHE A 60 3.96 -16.67 2.69
C PHE A 60 3.74 -15.32 2.02
N SER A 61 2.72 -15.22 1.18
CA SER A 61 2.40 -14.02 0.40
C SER A 61 1.38 -13.15 1.12
N MET A 62 1.66 -11.84 1.18
CA MET A 62 0.76 -10.81 1.69
C MET A 62 -0.22 -10.29 0.64
N GLU A 63 -0.14 -10.72 -0.63
CA GLU A 63 -0.91 -10.18 -1.76
C GLU A 63 -2.43 -10.16 -1.51
N TYR A 64 -2.95 -11.17 -0.82
CA TYR A 64 -4.37 -11.26 -0.45
C TYR A 64 -4.67 -10.88 1.01
N LEU A 65 -3.72 -10.29 1.71
CA LEU A 65 -3.84 -9.90 3.12
C LEU A 65 -3.68 -8.39 3.29
N CYS A 66 -2.63 -7.81 2.69
CA CYS A 66 -2.30 -6.40 2.82
C CYS A 66 -1.61 -5.87 1.57
N CYS A 67 -2.14 -4.78 1.00
CA CYS A 67 -1.56 -4.09 -0.14
C CYS A 67 -1.48 -2.58 0.09
N ILE A 68 -0.55 -1.95 -0.60
CA ILE A 68 -0.35 -0.50 -0.59
C ILE A 68 -0.61 0.04 -1.99
N GLU A 69 -1.49 1.02 -2.08
CA GLU A 69 -1.72 1.86 -3.25
C GLU A 69 -0.96 3.17 -3.06
N ARG A 70 -0.23 3.61 -4.07
CA ARG A 70 0.59 4.82 -4.02
C ARG A 70 0.03 5.93 -4.89
N ARG A 71 0.06 7.17 -4.38
CA ARG A 71 -0.18 8.38 -5.18
C ARG A 71 0.96 9.37 -4.95
N TYR A 72 1.43 9.96 -6.04
CA TYR A 72 2.55 10.90 -6.02
C TYR A 72 2.22 12.19 -5.27
N ASP A 73 0.97 12.66 -5.36
CA ASP A 73 0.49 13.87 -4.69
C ASP A 73 -1.05 13.90 -4.58
N LEU A 74 -1.57 15.00 -4.05
CA LEU A 74 -3.02 15.25 -4.00
C LEU A 74 -3.65 15.42 -5.38
N THR A 75 -2.89 15.81 -6.41
CA THR A 75 -3.40 15.93 -7.78
C THR A 75 -3.75 14.55 -8.33
N GLU A 76 -2.90 13.55 -8.14
CA GLU A 76 -3.22 12.16 -8.47
C GLU A 76 -4.38 11.61 -7.64
N ALA A 77 -4.48 11.97 -6.36
CA ALA A 77 -5.64 11.62 -5.53
C ALA A 77 -6.95 12.21 -6.10
N CYS A 78 -6.93 13.44 -6.61
CA CYS A 78 -8.07 14.03 -7.32
C CYS A 78 -8.43 13.25 -8.61
N MET A 79 -7.44 12.72 -9.34
CA MET A 79 -7.71 11.88 -10.54
C MET A 79 -8.45 10.60 -10.14
N CYS A 80 -8.15 10.00 -9.00
CA CYS A 80 -8.89 8.85 -8.46
C CYS A 80 -10.36 9.19 -8.13
N CYS A 81 -10.69 10.46 -7.94
CA CYS A 81 -12.07 10.93 -7.71
C CYS A 81 -12.77 11.32 -9.00
N THR A 82 -12.06 11.49 -10.11
CA THR A 82 -12.56 12.05 -11.38
C THR A 82 -12.30 11.11 -12.56
N SER A 83 -11.24 11.35 -13.31
CA SER A 83 -10.94 10.62 -14.56
C SER A 83 -10.66 9.12 -14.36
N GLU A 84 -10.09 8.73 -13.23
CA GLU A 84 -9.76 7.34 -12.91
C GLU A 84 -10.73 6.69 -11.91
N ARG A 85 -11.82 7.40 -11.56
CA ARG A 85 -12.76 7.00 -10.50
C ARG A 85 -13.23 5.55 -10.62
N ASN A 86 -13.71 5.15 -11.79
CA ASN A 86 -14.27 3.81 -11.97
C ASN A 86 -13.22 2.70 -11.81
N ARG A 87 -11.98 2.94 -12.24
CA ARG A 87 -10.87 2.01 -12.08
C ARG A 87 -10.52 1.86 -10.61
N PHE A 88 -10.34 2.98 -9.92
CA PHE A 88 -9.96 3.05 -8.51
C PHE A 88 -11.01 2.38 -7.61
N ILE A 89 -12.29 2.72 -7.79
CA ILE A 89 -13.39 2.12 -7.02
C ILE A 89 -13.43 0.61 -7.21
N ARG A 90 -13.39 0.12 -8.46
CA ARG A 90 -13.41 -1.34 -8.72
C ARG A 90 -12.25 -2.08 -8.05
N GLU A 91 -11.07 -1.46 -7.98
CA GLU A 91 -9.91 -2.06 -7.32
C GLU A 91 -10.13 -2.18 -5.81
N PHE A 92 -10.62 -1.12 -5.17
CA PHE A 92 -10.91 -1.12 -3.73
C PHE A 92 -12.11 -2.02 -3.37
N GLU A 93 -13.12 -2.10 -4.22
CA GLU A 93 -14.24 -3.04 -4.03
C GLU A 93 -13.76 -4.49 -4.09
N ARG A 94 -12.95 -4.86 -5.08
CA ARG A 94 -12.36 -6.20 -5.17
C ARG A 94 -11.50 -6.53 -3.97
N ALA A 95 -10.68 -5.59 -3.52
CA ALA A 95 -9.86 -5.77 -2.31
C ALA A 95 -10.74 -6.01 -1.09
N LYS A 96 -11.80 -5.21 -0.91
CA LYS A 96 -12.76 -5.36 0.19
C LYS A 96 -13.46 -6.72 0.16
N GLU A 97 -13.92 -7.19 -1.01
CA GLU A 97 -14.58 -8.49 -1.18
C GLU A 97 -13.66 -9.66 -0.78
N LYS A 98 -12.35 -9.51 -0.96
CA LYS A 98 -11.34 -10.50 -0.57
C LYS A 98 -10.81 -10.31 0.85
N GLY A 99 -11.27 -9.28 1.58
CA GLY A 99 -10.77 -8.97 2.91
C GLY A 99 -9.35 -8.40 2.94
N ILE A 100 -8.84 -7.90 1.80
CA ILE A 100 -7.50 -7.32 1.70
C ILE A 100 -7.48 -5.96 2.40
N LYS A 101 -6.57 -5.79 3.34
CA LYS A 101 -6.31 -4.51 3.99
C LYS A 101 -5.57 -3.58 3.04
N MET A 102 -6.16 -2.42 2.73
CA MET A 102 -5.60 -1.47 1.79
C MET A 102 -5.07 -0.22 2.50
N TYR A 103 -3.81 0.10 2.22
CA TYR A 103 -3.19 1.37 2.56
C TYR A 103 -3.11 2.25 1.32
N LEU A 104 -3.57 3.50 1.42
CA LEU A 104 -3.39 4.52 0.40
C LEU A 104 -2.33 5.51 0.89
N LEU A 105 -1.13 5.42 0.36
CA LEU A 105 -0.03 6.34 0.65
C LEU A 105 -0.01 7.46 -0.38
N ILE A 106 -0.20 8.69 0.08
CA ILE A 106 -0.19 9.89 -0.76
C ILE A 106 1.06 10.70 -0.42
N GLU A 107 1.99 10.76 -1.37
CA GLU A 107 3.22 11.53 -1.18
C GLU A 107 2.94 13.03 -1.28
N ASN A 108 3.75 13.82 -0.62
CA ASN A 108 3.78 15.29 -0.70
C ASN A 108 2.46 15.99 -0.36
N GLY A 109 1.48 15.26 0.18
CA GLY A 109 0.18 15.74 0.61
C GLY A 109 0.05 15.90 2.12
N SER A 110 -1.07 16.47 2.55
CA SER A 110 -1.60 16.43 3.91
C SER A 110 -3.08 16.78 3.89
N PHE A 111 -3.80 16.54 4.99
CA PHE A 111 -5.20 16.99 5.11
C PHE A 111 -5.30 18.52 5.06
N GLU A 112 -4.34 19.25 5.66
CA GLU A 112 -4.30 20.70 5.62
C GLU A 112 -4.16 21.22 4.19
N LYS A 113 -3.28 20.62 3.38
CA LYS A 113 -3.14 20.95 1.96
C LYS A 113 -4.41 20.62 1.18
N ALA A 114 -5.07 19.50 1.47
CA ALA A 114 -6.32 19.12 0.84
C ALA A 114 -7.45 20.10 1.16
N TYR A 115 -7.63 20.49 2.42
CA TYR A 115 -8.60 21.50 2.83
C TYR A 115 -8.34 22.88 2.22
N ASN A 116 -7.08 23.25 2.02
CA ASN A 116 -6.67 24.54 1.47
C ASN A 116 -6.58 24.53 -0.09
N GLY A 117 -6.95 23.43 -0.76
CA GLY A 117 -6.90 23.35 -2.22
C GLY A 117 -5.49 23.42 -2.82
N GLN A 118 -4.46 23.03 -2.04
CA GLN A 118 -3.05 23.09 -2.47
C GLN A 118 -2.68 21.90 -3.37
N TYR A 119 -3.31 21.81 -4.54
CA TYR A 119 -3.08 20.81 -5.58
C TYR A 119 -3.48 21.34 -6.96
N ARG A 120 -3.01 20.70 -8.03
CA ARG A 120 -3.31 21.08 -9.42
C ARG A 120 -4.54 20.34 -9.96
N SER A 121 -5.70 20.69 -9.42
CA SER A 121 -6.99 20.16 -9.90
C SER A 121 -8.07 21.21 -9.70
N LYS A 122 -9.11 21.17 -10.54
CA LYS A 122 -10.31 22.00 -10.37
C LYS A 122 -11.28 21.43 -9.33
N MET A 123 -10.96 20.28 -8.74
CA MET A 123 -11.79 19.65 -7.74
C MET A 123 -11.88 20.54 -6.49
N HIS A 124 -13.09 20.76 -5.99
CA HIS A 124 -13.30 21.56 -4.79
C HIS A 124 -12.73 20.83 -3.55
N PRO A 125 -12.06 21.52 -2.60
CA PRO A 125 -11.47 20.89 -1.41
C PRO A 125 -12.44 20.01 -0.63
N ASN A 126 -13.65 20.47 -0.37
CA ASN A 126 -14.66 19.68 0.33
C ASN A 126 -15.01 18.37 -0.40
N ALA A 127 -14.99 18.38 -1.74
CA ALA A 127 -15.24 17.17 -2.52
C ALA A 127 -14.08 16.17 -2.43
N LEU A 128 -12.83 16.66 -2.43
CA LEU A 128 -11.65 15.79 -2.20
C LEU A 128 -11.71 15.16 -0.81
N ILE A 129 -11.90 15.97 0.23
CA ILE A 129 -12.01 15.49 1.62
C ILE A 129 -13.13 14.48 1.77
N ALA A 130 -14.31 14.76 1.19
CA ALA A 130 -15.46 13.84 1.24
C ALA A 130 -15.14 12.49 0.58
N ASN A 131 -14.40 12.47 -0.54
CA ASN A 131 -13.97 11.21 -1.17
C ASN A 131 -12.95 10.47 -0.30
N LEU A 132 -11.91 11.15 0.20
CA LEU A 132 -10.90 10.51 1.06
C LEU A 132 -11.54 9.87 2.30
N THR A 133 -12.39 10.60 3.00
CA THR A 133 -13.07 10.10 4.21
C THR A 133 -14.11 9.01 3.89
N ALA A 134 -14.78 9.10 2.73
CA ALA A 134 -15.67 8.04 2.26
C ALA A 134 -14.92 6.74 1.94
N TRP A 135 -13.71 6.80 1.39
CA TRP A 135 -12.88 5.62 1.16
C TRP A 135 -12.44 4.96 2.48
N MET A 136 -12.08 5.77 3.48
CA MET A 136 -11.80 5.26 4.82
C MET A 136 -13.01 4.52 5.40
N ALA A 137 -14.19 5.12 5.33
CA ALA A 137 -15.43 4.53 5.89
C ALA A 137 -15.91 3.31 5.10
N ARG A 138 -15.91 3.38 3.75
CA ARG A 138 -16.48 2.34 2.88
C ARG A 138 -15.59 1.13 2.71
N TYR A 139 -14.28 1.37 2.55
CA TYR A 139 -13.30 0.33 2.23
C TYR A 139 -12.37 0.00 3.40
N ASN A 140 -12.57 0.64 4.56
CA ASN A 140 -11.61 0.58 5.66
C ASN A 140 -10.17 0.90 5.19
N ALA A 141 -10.05 1.84 4.24
CA ALA A 141 -8.77 2.24 3.68
C ALA A 141 -7.97 3.08 4.68
N HIS A 142 -6.70 2.74 4.85
CA HIS A 142 -5.79 3.48 5.72
C HIS A 142 -5.06 4.54 4.88
N ILE A 143 -5.48 5.81 4.98
CA ILE A 143 -4.86 6.92 4.25
C ILE A 143 -3.72 7.48 5.07
N ILE A 144 -2.52 7.47 4.48
CA ILE A 144 -1.29 7.99 5.10
C ILE A 144 -0.63 8.98 4.15
N PHE A 145 -0.26 10.14 4.69
CA PHE A 145 0.54 11.12 3.96
C PHE A 145 2.02 10.96 4.34
N CYS A 146 2.89 11.02 3.34
CA CYS A 146 4.33 10.95 3.54
C CYS A 146 5.07 11.83 2.53
N LYS A 147 6.38 11.95 2.64
CA LYS A 147 7.23 12.52 1.61
C LYS A 147 7.73 11.41 0.66
N ALA A 148 8.13 11.78 -0.56
CA ALA A 148 8.63 10.84 -1.54
C ALA A 148 9.87 10.05 -1.06
N ASP A 149 10.75 10.71 -0.30
CA ASP A 149 11.95 10.09 0.28
C ASP A 149 11.64 9.16 1.48
N THR A 150 10.52 9.37 2.13
CA THR A 150 10.04 8.56 3.26
C THR A 150 9.23 7.35 2.79
N PHE A 151 8.54 7.46 1.64
CA PHE A 151 7.64 6.43 1.13
C PHE A 151 8.26 5.02 1.12
N PRO A 152 9.49 4.78 0.57
CA PRO A 152 10.01 3.41 0.48
C PRO A 152 10.20 2.74 1.84
N LYS A 153 10.72 3.49 2.82
CA LYS A 153 10.93 3.00 4.18
C LYS A 153 9.60 2.72 4.88
N LEU A 154 8.63 3.62 4.73
CA LEU A 154 7.31 3.48 5.31
C LEU A 154 6.53 2.32 4.69
N CYS A 155 6.59 2.16 3.37
CA CYS A 155 6.01 1.04 2.64
C CYS A 155 6.52 -0.30 3.19
N ARG A 156 7.85 -0.46 3.28
CA ARG A 156 8.47 -1.64 3.87
C ARG A 156 8.01 -1.88 5.30
N GLU A 157 8.02 -0.85 6.14
CA GLU A 157 7.67 -0.97 7.57
C GLU A 157 6.21 -1.39 7.77
N ILE A 158 5.28 -0.82 7.00
CA ILE A 158 3.87 -1.21 7.06
C ILE A 158 3.72 -2.70 6.72
N LEU A 159 4.26 -3.14 5.59
CA LEU A 159 4.14 -4.53 5.15
C LEU A 159 4.81 -5.50 6.13
N TYR A 160 5.96 -5.11 6.69
CA TYR A 160 6.66 -5.89 7.72
C TYR A 160 5.79 -6.05 8.98
N ARG A 161 5.22 -4.94 9.49
CA ARG A 161 4.39 -4.97 10.71
C ARG A 161 3.11 -5.76 10.51
N GLU A 162 2.42 -5.57 9.39
CA GLU A 162 1.23 -6.36 9.06
C GLU A 162 1.55 -7.86 9.01
N ALA A 163 2.65 -8.24 8.35
CA ALA A 163 3.08 -9.64 8.32
C ALA A 163 3.41 -10.17 9.72
N LYS A 164 4.10 -9.38 10.54
CA LYS A 164 4.44 -9.78 11.92
C LYS A 164 3.19 -10.05 12.75
N GLU A 165 2.21 -9.17 12.72
CA GLU A 165 0.95 -9.34 13.44
C GLU A 165 0.19 -10.59 12.97
N ILE A 166 0.12 -10.82 11.66
CA ILE A 166 -0.56 -12.00 11.12
C ILE A 166 0.15 -13.28 11.56
N LEU A 167 1.49 -13.35 11.43
CA LEU A 167 2.27 -14.52 11.82
C LEU A 167 2.19 -14.79 13.32
N THR A 168 2.15 -13.73 14.15
CA THR A 168 1.99 -13.85 15.60
C THR A 168 0.60 -14.41 15.96
N ASN A 169 -0.45 -13.93 15.31
CA ASN A 169 -1.81 -14.36 15.59
C ASN A 169 -2.12 -15.78 15.07
N MET A 170 -1.39 -16.27 14.07
CA MET A 170 -1.46 -17.69 13.64
C MET A 170 -1.02 -18.69 14.72
N GLU A 171 -0.40 -18.23 15.81
CA GLU A 171 0.00 -19.09 16.95
C GLU A 171 -1.14 -19.35 17.94
N VAL A 172 -2.17 -18.52 17.95
CA VAL A 172 -3.23 -18.56 18.98
C VAL A 172 -4.32 -19.57 18.64
N ASP A 173 -4.42 -19.98 17.38
CA ASP A 173 -5.49 -20.86 16.88
C ASP A 173 -5.09 -22.37 16.80
N THR A 174 -3.96 -22.75 17.41
CA THR A 174 -3.49 -24.16 17.51
C THR A 174 -3.41 -24.60 18.97
#